data_2e156c7a8fa57aba74d6a1af0d7ca7f4
#
_entry.id   2e156c7a8fa57aba74d6a1af0d7ca7f4
#
_cell.length_a   1.000
_cell.length_b   1.000
_cell.length_c   1.000
_cell.angle_alpha   90.00
_cell.angle_beta   90.00
_cell.angle_gamma   90.00
#
_symmetry.space_group_name_H-M   'P 1'
#
loop_
_entity.id
_entity.type
_entity.pdbx_description
1 polymer ?
#
loop_
_entity_poly.entity_id
_entity_poly.type
_entity_poly.pdbx_seq_one_letter_code
_entity_poly.pdbx_strand_id
1 'polypeptide(L)'
;MSSPKSLAAVPTYNDGMPYPEMFVAPMRQELTDLGVRELRTPADVDAAVTGTAGTLMIVVNSVCGCAAGKARPGIALALRNHVKPAVVATVFAGADVEATDRARHYFAGYRPSSPSIALMRDGKVVYMLERSQIENRDALSIASELTAAFEKFCAAPITT
;
A
#
# COMPACT_ATOMS: atom_id res chain seq x y z
N MET A 1 31.82 25.82 -1.62
CA MET A 1 31.58 25.33 -1.14
C MET A 1 30.68 24.52 -1.07
N SER A 2 30.46 23.69 -1.21
CA SER A 2 29.61 22.97 -1.22
C SER A 2 29.15 22.51 -0.26
N SER A 3 28.53 22.21 -0.06
CA SER A 3 28.14 21.95 0.91
C SER A 3 27.60 20.79 1.16
N PRO A 4 27.83 20.28 2.00
CA PRO A 4 27.50 19.03 2.42
C PRO A 4 26.14 18.94 2.81
N LYS A 5 25.50 19.92 2.80
CA LYS A 5 24.29 19.89 3.16
C LYS A 5 23.54 18.89 2.53
N SER A 6 23.73 18.65 1.40
CA SER A 6 22.93 17.69 0.73
C SER A 6 22.94 16.39 1.38
N LEU A 7 23.96 16.15 2.13
CA LEU A 7 24.06 14.92 2.69
C LEU A 7 23.19 14.75 3.80
N ALA A 8 23.03 15.67 4.55
CA ALA A 8 22.32 15.47 5.72
C ALA A 8 20.89 15.41 5.47
N ALA A 9 20.49 15.73 4.35
CA ALA A 9 19.13 16.01 4.22
C ALA A 9 18.28 14.83 4.06
N VAL A 10 17.90 14.28 5.13
CA VAL A 10 16.76 13.37 5.13
C VAL A 10 15.56 14.28 5.18
N PRO A 11 14.68 14.24 4.21
CA PRO A 11 13.51 15.12 4.23
C PRO A 11 12.68 14.83 5.44
N THR A 12 12.19 15.86 6.09
CA THR A 12 11.30 15.67 7.19
C THR A 12 9.89 15.90 6.72
N TYR A 13 9.03 15.04 7.13
CA TYR A 13 7.64 15.13 6.77
C TYR A 13 6.98 16.37 7.35
N ASN A 14 7.59 16.92 8.36
CA ASN A 14 7.05 18.07 9.05
C ASN A 14 7.04 19.35 8.26
N ASP A 15 7.81 19.41 7.22
CA ASP A 15 7.91 20.61 6.44
C ASP A 15 6.73 20.81 5.50
N GLY A 16 5.78 19.89 5.50
CA GLY A 16 4.65 19.98 4.60
C GLY A 16 5.02 19.70 3.15
N MET A 17 6.27 19.35 2.89
CA MET A 17 6.72 19.04 1.55
C MET A 17 6.74 17.54 1.35
N PRO A 18 6.35 17.06 0.17
CA PRO A 18 6.42 15.63 -0.08
C PRO A 18 7.87 15.17 -0.15
N TYR A 19 8.11 13.91 0.12
CA TYR A 19 9.43 13.34 -0.06
C TYR A 19 9.86 13.48 -1.52
N PRO A 20 11.14 13.80 -1.78
CA PRO A 20 11.64 13.90 -3.15
C PRO A 20 11.49 12.58 -3.89
N GLU A 21 11.14 12.64 -5.15
CA GLU A 21 10.94 11.44 -5.96
C GLU A 21 12.18 10.54 -5.97
N MET A 22 13.36 11.14 -6.08
CA MET A 22 14.60 10.38 -6.08
C MET A 22 14.76 9.51 -4.84
N PHE A 23 14.26 9.99 -3.70
CA PHE A 23 14.35 9.26 -2.45
C PHE A 23 13.38 8.08 -2.40
N VAL A 24 12.16 8.25 -2.90
CA VAL A 24 11.14 7.21 -2.81
C VAL A 24 11.10 6.26 -4.01
N ALA A 25 11.75 6.63 -5.11
CA ALA A 25 11.70 5.82 -6.33
C ALA A 25 12.06 4.34 -6.10
N PRO A 26 13.14 4.00 -5.39
CA PRO A 26 13.45 2.59 -5.15
C PRO A 26 12.38 1.88 -4.33
N MET A 27 11.72 2.60 -3.43
CA MET A 27 10.68 2.03 -2.60
C MET A 27 9.40 1.80 -3.39
N ARG A 28 9.12 2.66 -4.38
CA ARG A 28 8.02 2.43 -5.30
C ARG A 28 8.28 1.19 -6.14
N GLN A 29 9.52 1.06 -6.58
CA GLN A 29 9.90 -0.03 -7.48
C GLN A 29 9.76 -1.40 -6.83
N GLU A 30 9.96 -1.50 -5.53
CA GLU A 30 9.76 -2.77 -4.83
C GLU A 30 8.35 -3.31 -5.03
N LEU A 31 7.37 -2.43 -5.16
CA LEU A 31 5.99 -2.87 -5.42
C LEU A 31 5.68 -2.94 -6.91
N THR A 32 6.13 -1.98 -7.69
CA THR A 32 5.82 -1.98 -9.13
C THR A 32 6.44 -3.17 -9.85
N ASP A 33 7.60 -3.65 -9.38
CA ASP A 33 8.21 -4.86 -9.92
C ASP A 33 7.33 -6.10 -9.70
N LEU A 34 6.41 -6.04 -8.75
CA LEU A 34 5.49 -7.13 -8.48
C LEU A 34 4.20 -7.02 -9.29
N GLY A 35 4.09 -6.01 -10.14
CA GLY A 35 2.87 -5.74 -10.89
C GLY A 35 1.87 -4.86 -10.17
N VAL A 36 2.26 -4.24 -9.08
CA VAL A 36 1.39 -3.33 -8.33
C VAL A 36 1.29 -2.01 -9.08
N ARG A 37 0.07 -1.52 -9.28
CA ARG A 37 -0.19 -0.30 -10.05
C ARG A 37 -0.04 0.92 -9.15
N GLU A 38 0.73 1.91 -9.59
CA GLU A 38 0.86 3.15 -8.83
C GLU A 38 -0.32 4.07 -9.06
N LEU A 39 -0.89 4.58 -7.98
CA LEU A 39 -1.95 5.58 -8.03
C LEU A 39 -1.34 6.89 -7.51
N ARG A 40 -1.06 7.81 -8.42
CA ARG A 40 -0.30 9.02 -8.10
C ARG A 40 -1.19 10.24 -7.89
N THR A 41 -2.45 10.17 -8.29
CA THR A 41 -3.39 11.29 -8.20
C THR A 41 -4.72 10.83 -7.64
N PRO A 42 -5.55 11.75 -7.11
CA PRO A 42 -6.90 11.39 -6.68
C PRO A 42 -7.73 10.74 -7.78
N ALA A 43 -7.57 11.20 -9.03
CA ALA A 43 -8.29 10.62 -10.16
C ALA A 43 -7.87 9.16 -10.39
N ASP A 44 -6.58 8.85 -10.21
CA ASP A 44 -6.10 7.48 -10.33
C ASP A 44 -6.77 6.60 -9.27
N VAL A 45 -6.89 7.11 -8.05
CA VAL A 45 -7.51 6.36 -6.94
C VAL A 45 -8.98 6.10 -7.27
N ASP A 46 -9.72 7.13 -7.68
CA ASP A 46 -11.13 6.99 -8.02
C ASP A 46 -11.32 5.98 -9.15
N ALA A 47 -10.48 6.04 -10.18
CA ALA A 47 -10.58 5.12 -11.30
C ALA A 47 -10.34 3.67 -10.86
N ALA A 48 -9.39 3.44 -9.96
CA ALA A 48 -9.11 2.10 -9.46
C ALA A 48 -10.28 1.58 -8.62
N VAL A 49 -10.81 2.41 -7.73
CA VAL A 49 -11.88 2.00 -6.82
C VAL A 49 -13.19 1.75 -7.58
N THR A 50 -13.54 2.64 -8.48
CA THR A 50 -14.82 2.51 -9.20
C THR A 50 -14.73 1.60 -10.40
N GLY A 51 -13.55 1.42 -10.96
CA GLY A 51 -13.36 0.66 -12.18
C GLY A 51 -12.97 -0.80 -11.99
N THR A 52 -12.70 -1.22 -10.75
CA THR A 52 -12.30 -2.60 -10.52
C THR A 52 -13.52 -3.47 -10.28
N ALA A 53 -13.71 -4.45 -11.15
CA ALA A 53 -14.71 -5.48 -10.92
C ALA A 53 -14.04 -6.55 -10.07
N GLY A 54 -14.60 -6.84 -8.92
CA GLY A 54 -14.03 -7.82 -8.00
C GLY A 54 -13.25 -7.15 -6.88
N THR A 55 -12.15 -7.75 -6.49
CA THR A 55 -11.39 -7.28 -5.33
C THR A 55 -10.22 -6.40 -5.74
N LEU A 56 -9.99 -5.36 -4.95
CA LEU A 56 -8.90 -4.42 -5.13
C LEU A 56 -8.13 -4.34 -3.83
N MET A 57 -6.83 -4.50 -3.89
CA MET A 57 -5.99 -4.25 -2.73
C MET A 57 -5.26 -2.93 -2.92
N ILE A 58 -5.34 -2.04 -1.96
CA ILE A 58 -4.58 -0.79 -1.98
C ILE A 58 -3.57 -0.82 -0.85
N VAL A 59 -2.30 -0.70 -1.21
CA VAL A 59 -1.20 -0.62 -0.25
C VAL A 59 -0.87 0.85 -0.04
N VAL A 60 -0.89 1.29 1.21
CA VAL A 60 -0.35 2.60 1.55
C VAL A 60 1.11 2.38 1.87
N ASN A 61 1.98 2.69 0.92
CA ASN A 61 3.41 2.51 1.06
C ASN A 61 4.01 3.62 1.93
N SER A 62 5.19 3.42 2.44
CA SER A 62 5.81 4.35 3.38
C SER A 62 7.32 4.20 3.35
N VAL A 63 8.02 5.22 3.84
CA VAL A 63 9.47 5.20 3.94
C VAL A 63 9.97 4.50 5.20
N CYS A 64 9.11 4.15 6.13
CA CYS A 64 9.56 3.64 7.43
C CYS A 64 10.10 2.21 7.34
N GLY A 65 10.83 1.81 8.38
CA GLY A 65 11.39 0.45 8.47
C GLY A 65 10.33 -0.64 8.43
N CYS A 66 9.13 -0.36 8.95
CA CYS A 66 8.02 -1.32 8.91
C CYS A 66 7.59 -1.60 7.48
N ALA A 67 7.67 -0.61 6.60
CA ALA A 67 7.35 -0.82 5.20
C ALA A 67 8.49 -1.60 4.51
N ALA A 68 9.73 -1.20 4.75
CA ALA A 68 10.88 -1.79 4.08
C ALA A 68 11.13 -3.24 4.49
N GLY A 69 11.06 -3.52 5.77
CA GLY A 69 11.43 -4.83 6.28
C GLY A 69 10.27 -5.79 6.52
N LYS A 70 9.05 -5.29 6.44
CA LYS A 70 7.88 -6.07 6.82
C LYS A 70 6.78 -6.02 5.77
N ALA A 71 6.22 -4.84 5.52
CA ALA A 71 5.06 -4.74 4.62
C ALA A 71 5.40 -5.13 3.19
N ARG A 72 6.42 -4.50 2.60
CA ARG A 72 6.74 -4.78 1.19
C ARG A 72 7.20 -6.23 0.97
N PRO A 73 8.10 -6.80 1.80
CA PRO A 73 8.43 -8.21 1.62
C PRO A 73 7.26 -9.15 1.87
N GLY A 74 6.40 -8.82 2.84
CA GLY A 74 5.20 -9.63 3.11
C GLY A 74 4.24 -9.63 1.94
N ILE A 75 4.05 -8.47 1.31
CA ILE A 75 3.22 -8.35 0.11
C ILE A 75 3.82 -9.17 -1.02
N ALA A 76 5.15 -9.10 -1.21
CA ALA A 76 5.80 -9.86 -2.26
C ALA A 76 5.54 -11.36 -2.11
N LEU A 77 5.61 -11.86 -0.90
CA LEU A 77 5.34 -13.26 -0.63
C LEU A 77 3.87 -13.60 -0.84
N ALA A 78 2.98 -12.75 -0.35
CA ALA A 78 1.53 -13.01 -0.45
C ALA A 78 1.06 -13.03 -1.90
N LEU A 79 1.62 -12.20 -2.76
CA LEU A 79 1.21 -12.14 -4.16
C LEU A 79 1.62 -13.36 -4.97
N ARG A 80 2.40 -14.28 -4.38
CA ARG A 80 2.68 -15.56 -4.99
C ARG A 80 1.52 -16.53 -4.82
N ASN A 81 0.58 -16.22 -3.95
CA ASN A 81 -0.55 -17.09 -3.71
C ASN A 81 -1.41 -17.22 -4.95
N HIS A 82 -2.01 -18.38 -5.16
CA HIS A 82 -2.87 -18.61 -6.32
C HIS A 82 -4.10 -17.73 -6.28
N VAL A 83 -4.72 -17.62 -5.11
CA VAL A 83 -5.87 -16.75 -4.89
C VAL A 83 -5.35 -15.40 -4.43
N LYS A 84 -5.69 -14.34 -5.15
CA LYS A 84 -5.23 -13.00 -4.83
C LYS A 84 -6.18 -11.96 -5.41
N PRO A 85 -6.06 -10.68 -5.02
CA PRO A 85 -6.96 -9.66 -5.51
C PRO A 85 -6.90 -9.52 -7.04
N ALA A 86 -8.01 -9.12 -7.63
CA ALA A 86 -8.09 -8.90 -9.07
C ALA A 86 -7.15 -7.77 -9.50
N VAL A 87 -7.04 -6.73 -8.68
CA VAL A 87 -6.14 -5.60 -8.94
C VAL A 87 -5.41 -5.27 -7.65
N VAL A 88 -4.12 -5.00 -7.74
CA VAL A 88 -3.32 -4.52 -6.63
C VAL A 88 -2.74 -3.17 -7.00
N ALA A 89 -2.94 -2.19 -6.15
CA ALA A 89 -2.51 -0.82 -6.40
C ALA A 89 -1.89 -0.23 -5.14
N THR A 90 -1.19 0.88 -5.28
CA THR A 90 -0.52 1.52 -4.16
C THR A 90 -0.56 3.03 -4.25
N VAL A 91 -0.65 3.68 -3.10
CA VAL A 91 -0.40 5.10 -2.94
C VAL A 91 0.79 5.23 -1.99
N PHE A 92 1.52 6.34 -2.05
CA PHE A 92 2.72 6.51 -1.22
C PHE A 92 2.51 7.64 -0.23
N ALA A 93 2.37 7.28 1.04
CA ALA A 93 2.17 8.27 2.10
C ALA A 93 3.39 9.17 2.21
N GLY A 94 3.15 10.46 2.23
CA GLY A 94 4.22 11.44 2.32
C GLY A 94 4.88 11.80 1.00
N ALA A 95 4.53 11.08 -0.08
CA ALA A 95 5.04 11.41 -1.42
C ALA A 95 3.90 11.80 -2.34
N ASP A 96 2.86 10.97 -2.42
CA ASP A 96 1.67 11.28 -3.21
C ASP A 96 0.56 11.67 -2.24
N VAL A 97 0.65 12.87 -1.70
CA VAL A 97 -0.18 13.30 -0.58
C VAL A 97 -1.67 13.27 -0.92
N GLU A 98 -2.04 13.86 -2.04
CA GLU A 98 -3.46 13.92 -2.41
C GLU A 98 -4.03 12.56 -2.78
N ALA A 99 -3.24 11.73 -3.45
CA ALA A 99 -3.67 10.37 -3.77
C ALA A 99 -3.87 9.57 -2.49
N THR A 100 -2.95 9.70 -1.53
CA THR A 100 -3.06 9.01 -0.25
C THR A 100 -4.29 9.46 0.51
N ASP A 101 -4.54 10.77 0.57
CA ASP A 101 -5.71 11.30 1.24
C ASP A 101 -6.99 10.77 0.58
N ARG A 102 -7.00 10.69 -0.75
CA ARG A 102 -8.17 10.18 -1.46
C ARG A 102 -8.41 8.70 -1.16
N ALA A 103 -7.35 7.90 -1.12
CA ALA A 103 -7.48 6.48 -0.75
C ALA A 103 -8.06 6.36 0.66
N ARG A 104 -7.54 7.14 1.59
CA ARG A 104 -8.01 7.11 2.97
C ARG A 104 -9.46 7.54 3.12
N HIS A 105 -9.94 8.37 2.21
CA HIS A 105 -11.35 8.73 2.19
C HIS A 105 -12.24 7.50 1.97
N TYR A 106 -11.75 6.54 1.20
CA TYR A 106 -12.49 5.29 0.99
C TYR A 106 -12.34 4.31 2.17
N PHE A 107 -11.39 4.55 3.06
CA PHE A 107 -11.16 3.66 4.21
C PHE A 107 -11.95 4.12 5.42
N ALA A 108 -13.24 4.33 5.24
CA ALA A 108 -14.11 4.83 6.30
C ALA A 108 -14.08 3.90 7.52
N GLY A 109 -13.95 4.49 8.69
CA GLY A 109 -13.91 3.72 9.93
C GLY A 109 -12.52 3.33 10.40
N TYR A 110 -11.49 3.62 9.59
CA TYR A 110 -10.11 3.30 9.97
C TYR A 110 -9.29 4.58 10.11
N ARG A 111 -8.46 4.64 11.15
CA ARG A 111 -7.57 5.76 11.33
C ARG A 111 -6.47 5.73 10.30
N PRO A 112 -6.02 6.88 9.80
CA PRO A 112 -4.88 6.91 8.89
C PRO A 112 -3.67 6.26 9.53
N SER A 113 -3.02 5.35 8.80
CA SER A 113 -1.76 4.77 9.22
C SER A 113 -0.95 4.39 7.97
N SER A 114 0.36 4.30 8.11
CA SER A 114 1.23 3.87 7.03
C SER A 114 2.48 3.21 7.60
N PRO A 115 2.85 2.05 7.06
CA PRO A 115 2.16 1.37 5.98
C PRO A 115 0.84 0.77 6.44
N SER A 116 -0.07 0.59 5.49
CA SER A 116 -1.32 -0.14 5.75
C SER A 116 -1.76 -0.81 4.45
N ILE A 117 -2.60 -1.81 4.56
CA ILE A 117 -3.03 -2.60 3.42
C ILE A 117 -4.52 -2.81 3.52
N ALA A 118 -5.26 -2.28 2.55
CA ALA A 118 -6.72 -2.40 2.50
C ALA A 118 -7.13 -3.34 1.39
N LEU A 119 -7.99 -4.29 1.70
CA LEU A 119 -8.62 -5.13 0.71
C LEU A 119 -10.05 -4.65 0.55
N MET A 120 -10.46 -4.38 -0.68
CA MET A 120 -11.74 -3.76 -0.98
C MET A 120 -12.55 -4.60 -1.96
N ARG A 121 -13.85 -4.49 -1.85
CA ARG A 121 -14.78 -5.05 -2.83
C ARG A 121 -15.93 -4.06 -2.99
N ASP A 122 -16.26 -3.75 -4.23
CA ASP A 122 -17.36 -2.82 -4.56
C ASP A 122 -17.21 -1.48 -3.84
N GLY A 123 -15.98 -0.98 -3.78
CA GLY A 123 -15.70 0.33 -3.20
C GLY A 123 -15.67 0.37 -1.68
N LYS A 124 -15.76 -0.78 -1.02
CA LYS A 124 -15.77 -0.85 0.44
C LYS A 124 -14.65 -1.73 0.96
N VAL A 125 -14.08 -1.35 2.11
CA VAL A 125 -13.05 -2.16 2.75
C VAL A 125 -13.68 -3.40 3.36
N VAL A 126 -13.15 -4.55 2.99
CA VAL A 126 -13.57 -5.83 3.59
C VAL A 126 -12.51 -6.37 4.56
N TYR A 127 -11.28 -5.88 4.47
CA TYR A 127 -10.19 -6.29 5.37
C TYR A 127 -9.14 -5.19 5.40
N MET A 128 -8.60 -4.90 6.55
CA MET A 128 -7.56 -3.89 6.72
C MET A 128 -6.46 -4.44 7.62
N LEU A 129 -5.23 -4.33 7.16
CA LEU A 129 -4.07 -4.59 8.01
C LEU A 129 -3.43 -3.25 8.28
N GLU A 130 -3.52 -2.79 9.53
CA GLU A 130 -3.05 -1.47 9.91
C GLU A 130 -1.61 -1.50 10.37
N ARG A 131 -0.97 -0.35 10.42
CA ARG A 131 0.42 -0.25 10.85
C ARG A 131 0.68 -0.95 12.18
N SER A 132 -0.19 -0.78 13.16
CA SER A 132 0.00 -1.39 14.47
C SER A 132 0.07 -2.92 14.37
N GLN A 133 -0.61 -3.49 13.40
CA GLN A 133 -0.58 -4.93 13.18
C GLN A 133 0.64 -5.34 12.36
N ILE A 134 1.11 -4.47 11.50
CA ILE A 134 2.28 -4.73 10.66
C ILE A 134 3.57 -4.67 11.50
N GLU A 135 3.70 -3.67 12.35
CA GLU A 135 4.94 -3.48 13.09
C GLU A 135 5.21 -4.56 14.13
N ASN A 136 4.20 -5.32 14.50
CA ASN A 136 4.33 -6.41 15.45
C ASN A 136 4.53 -7.78 14.78
N ARG A 137 4.67 -7.80 13.45
CA ARG A 137 4.79 -9.05 12.70
C ARG A 137 6.04 -9.04 11.85
N ASP A 138 6.52 -10.20 11.44
CA ASP A 138 7.56 -10.27 10.42
C ASP A 138 6.92 -10.45 9.04
N ALA A 139 7.75 -10.46 8.00
CA ALA A 139 7.25 -10.55 6.63
C ALA A 139 6.46 -11.84 6.39
N LEU A 140 6.90 -12.96 6.95
CA LEU A 140 6.20 -14.23 6.78
C LEU A 140 4.83 -14.19 7.44
N SER A 141 4.73 -13.59 8.61
CA SER A 141 3.46 -13.46 9.31
C SER A 141 2.50 -12.55 8.54
N ILE A 142 3.00 -11.46 7.98
CA ILE A 142 2.20 -10.57 7.16
C ILE A 142 1.70 -11.30 5.92
N ALA A 143 2.58 -12.06 5.27
CA ALA A 143 2.20 -12.84 4.10
C ALA A 143 1.10 -13.85 4.44
N SER A 144 1.20 -14.48 5.58
CA SER A 144 0.20 -15.44 6.04
C SER A 144 -1.14 -14.78 6.29
N GLU A 145 -1.14 -13.60 6.92
CA GLU A 145 -2.37 -12.84 7.16
C GLU A 145 -3.02 -12.42 5.84
N LEU A 146 -2.23 -11.93 4.91
CA LEU A 146 -2.74 -11.49 3.61
C LEU A 146 -3.27 -12.67 2.81
N THR A 147 -2.55 -13.78 2.81
CA THR A 147 -2.98 -14.98 2.09
C THR A 147 -4.31 -15.48 2.62
N ALA A 148 -4.47 -15.50 3.95
CA ALA A 148 -5.74 -15.91 4.55
C ALA A 148 -6.88 -14.96 4.14
N ALA A 149 -6.60 -13.67 4.09
CA ALA A 149 -7.60 -12.70 3.64
C ALA A 149 -7.94 -12.89 2.17
N PHE A 150 -6.93 -13.19 1.33
CA PHE A 150 -7.17 -13.46 -0.09
C PHE A 150 -8.06 -14.69 -0.26
N GLU A 151 -7.78 -15.76 0.47
CA GLU A 151 -8.60 -16.97 0.39
C GLU A 151 -10.05 -16.69 0.80
N LYS A 152 -10.21 -15.83 1.78
CA LYS A 152 -11.54 -15.54 2.29
C LYS A 152 -12.33 -14.61 1.37
N PHE A 153 -11.69 -13.58 0.83
CA PHE A 153 -12.39 -12.51 0.12
C PHE A 153 -12.19 -12.49 -1.39
N CYS A 154 -11.16 -13.14 -1.90
CA CYS A 154 -10.82 -13.08 -3.33
C CYS A 154 -11.10 -14.38 -4.07
N ALA A 155 -11.43 -15.45 -3.37
CA ALA A 155 -11.73 -16.71 -4.03
C ALA A 155 -13.00 -16.55 -4.86
N ALA A 156 -13.00 -17.17 -6.04
CA ALA A 156 -14.19 -17.15 -6.89
C ALA A 156 -15.34 -17.85 -6.16
N PRO A 157 -16.57 -17.37 -6.32
CA PRO A 157 -17.70 -18.05 -5.75
C PRO A 157 -17.79 -19.47 -6.30
N ILE A 158 -18.11 -20.41 -5.43
CA ILE A 158 -18.33 -21.77 -5.87
C ILE A 158 -19.69 -21.79 -6.52
N THR A 159 -19.71 -22.08 -7.82
CA THR A 159 -20.98 -22.22 -8.50
C THR A 159 -21.22 -23.71 -8.60
N THR A 160 -22.29 -24.11 -8.07
CA THR A 160 -22.73 -25.50 -8.20
C THR A 160 -23.82 -25.59 -9.20
#